data_4a8d11d6a3b48d01eb0bb7e83785c340
#
_entry.id   4a8d11d6a3b48d01eb0bb7e83785c340
#
_cell.length_a   1.000
_cell.length_b   1.000
_cell.length_c   1.000
_cell.angle_alpha   90.00
_cell.angle_beta   90.00
_cell.angle_gamma   90.00
#
_symmetry.space_group_name_H-M   'P 1'
#
loop_
_entity.id
_entity.type
_entity.pdbx_description
1 polymer ?
#
loop_
_entity_poly.entity_id
_entity_poly.type
_entity_poly.pdbx_seq_one_letter_code
_entity_poly.pdbx_strand_id
1 'polypeptide(L)'
;QFYRVTTDNSFPYRIYAAQQDNSTVRIRHRTEGRSIGEGDWESTAGGESAHIAVDPENPEIVYGGSYDGFLTRYNHETGTVRSISVWPDNPMGHGAEDLKYRFQWNFPIFFSPHDPNKLYAASNHLHMTTNEGQSWKLLSPDLTRNDASKLGSSGGPITQDNTSVEYYCAIFAAAESPVTPGLLWTGSDDGLVHVSRNGGESWENVAPKGMPEWMMINSVEPS
;
A
#
# COMPACT_ATOMS: atom_id res chain seq x y z
N GLN A 1 5.96 -15.94 6.98
CA GLN A 1 6.42 -15.14 5.83
C GLN A 1 5.91 -13.72 5.98
N PHE A 2 6.78 -12.75 5.75
CA PHE A 2 6.44 -11.32 5.77
C PHE A 2 6.49 -10.76 4.36
N TYR A 3 5.56 -9.89 4.01
CA TYR A 3 5.48 -9.34 2.67
C TYR A 3 6.42 -8.15 2.48
N ARG A 4 6.27 -7.14 3.32
CA ARG A 4 7.03 -5.90 3.26
C ARG A 4 7.50 -5.53 4.65
N VAL A 5 8.66 -4.89 4.74
CA VAL A 5 9.26 -4.47 6.00
C VAL A 5 9.49 -2.97 5.95
N THR A 6 9.09 -2.29 7.01
CA THR A 6 9.42 -0.87 7.22
C THR A 6 9.96 -0.66 8.63
N THR A 7 10.57 0.49 8.86
CA THR A 7 11.11 0.88 10.17
C THR A 7 10.63 2.28 10.54
N ASP A 8 10.63 2.59 11.83
CA ASP A 8 10.42 3.94 12.34
C ASP A 8 11.74 4.67 12.61
N ASN A 9 11.64 5.91 13.04
CA ASN A 9 12.77 6.78 13.37
C ASN A 9 13.09 6.77 14.88
N SER A 10 12.52 5.87 15.67
CA SER A 10 12.78 5.76 17.11
C SER A 10 14.19 5.25 17.40
N PHE A 11 14.62 5.41 18.62
CA PHE A 11 15.79 4.69 19.13
C PHE A 11 15.47 3.98 20.46
N PRO A 12 15.57 2.66 20.53
CA PRO A 12 15.79 1.69 19.43
C PRO A 12 14.65 1.76 18.40
N TYR A 13 14.99 1.72 17.10
CA TYR A 13 13.95 1.70 16.06
C TYR A 13 13.15 0.40 16.12
N ARG A 14 11.91 0.47 15.65
CA ARG A 14 11.04 -0.70 15.50
C ARG A 14 11.01 -1.14 14.05
N ILE A 15 10.78 -2.41 13.86
CA ILE A 15 10.58 -3.08 12.59
C ILE A 15 9.09 -3.45 12.50
N TYR A 16 8.47 -3.18 11.37
CA TYR A 16 7.05 -3.41 11.11
C TYR A 16 6.90 -4.31 9.90
N ALA A 17 6.00 -5.29 9.98
CA ALA A 17 5.68 -6.15 8.85
C ALA A 17 4.31 -6.83 9.00
N ALA A 18 3.70 -7.15 7.85
CA ALA A 18 2.49 -7.95 7.76
C ALA A 18 2.84 -9.42 7.46
N GLN A 19 2.20 -10.34 8.17
CA GLN A 19 2.37 -11.78 8.01
C GLN A 19 1.07 -12.42 7.56
N GLN A 20 1.11 -13.11 6.44
CA GLN A 20 -0.06 -13.80 5.90
C GLN A 20 -0.66 -14.80 6.92
N ASP A 21 -1.98 -14.89 6.93
CA ASP A 21 -2.80 -15.74 7.81
C ASP A 21 -2.55 -15.49 9.31
N ASN A 22 -1.98 -14.33 9.64
CA ASN A 22 -1.67 -14.00 11.04
C ASN A 22 -2.08 -12.55 11.34
N SER A 23 -1.13 -11.63 11.29
CA SER A 23 -1.40 -10.22 11.61
C SER A 23 -0.24 -9.33 11.19
N THR A 24 -0.37 -8.05 11.47
CA THR A 24 0.74 -7.12 11.44
C THR A 24 1.42 -7.06 12.80
N VAL A 25 2.73 -6.92 12.78
CA VAL A 25 3.54 -6.84 14.00
C VAL A 25 4.49 -5.67 13.94
N ARG A 26 4.79 -5.11 15.11
CA ARG A 26 5.95 -4.26 15.34
C ARG A 26 6.84 -4.85 16.43
N ILE A 27 8.15 -4.68 16.30
CA ILE A 27 9.13 -5.20 17.21
C ILE A 27 10.35 -4.30 17.25
N ARG A 28 10.91 -4.02 18.44
CA ARG A 28 12.17 -3.27 18.57
C ARG A 28 13.31 -4.10 18.02
N HIS A 29 14.24 -3.47 17.27
CA HIS A 29 15.42 -4.16 16.76
C HIS A 29 16.38 -4.64 17.85
N ARG A 30 16.26 -4.10 19.06
CA ARG A 30 16.97 -4.52 20.26
C ARG A 30 16.14 -4.28 21.51
N THR A 31 16.37 -5.08 22.53
CA THR A 31 15.82 -4.94 23.88
C THR A 31 16.94 -4.82 24.90
N GLU A 32 16.61 -4.56 26.16
CA GLU A 32 17.57 -4.60 27.26
C GLU A 32 17.95 -6.03 27.65
N GLY A 33 17.19 -7.02 27.17
CA GLY A 33 17.45 -8.44 27.37
C GLY A 33 18.56 -8.99 26.49
N ARG A 34 18.89 -10.28 26.70
CA ARG A 34 19.89 -10.98 25.89
C ARG A 34 19.38 -11.36 24.49
N SER A 35 18.06 -11.41 24.30
CA SER A 35 17.42 -11.81 23.06
C SER A 35 16.05 -11.14 22.95
N ILE A 36 15.59 -11.02 21.72
CA ILE A 36 14.22 -10.66 21.40
C ILE A 36 13.35 -11.92 21.54
N GLY A 37 12.22 -11.82 22.23
CA GLY A 37 11.29 -12.91 22.48
C GLY A 37 9.84 -12.54 22.21
N GLU A 38 8.91 -13.44 22.49
CA GLU A 38 7.48 -13.23 22.23
C GLU A 38 6.91 -11.98 22.94
N GLY A 39 7.40 -11.68 24.15
CA GLY A 39 6.96 -10.49 24.90
C GLY A 39 7.38 -9.16 24.30
N ASP A 40 8.23 -9.16 23.28
CA ASP A 40 8.69 -7.96 22.59
C ASP A 40 7.85 -7.65 21.34
N TRP A 41 6.90 -8.50 21.00
CA TRP A 41 6.02 -8.35 19.84
C TRP A 41 4.78 -7.59 20.22
N GLU A 42 4.40 -6.65 19.36
CA GLU A 42 3.16 -5.90 19.50
C GLU A 42 2.37 -5.97 18.19
N SER A 43 1.06 -6.22 18.27
CA SER A 43 0.19 -6.07 17.11
C SER A 43 0.10 -4.59 16.72
N THR A 44 -0.09 -4.30 15.42
CA THR A 44 -0.16 -2.93 14.93
C THR A 44 -1.24 -2.78 13.85
N ALA A 45 -1.27 -1.63 13.16
CA ALA A 45 -2.23 -1.34 12.11
C ALA A 45 -2.17 -2.33 10.94
N GLY A 46 -3.27 -2.49 10.23
CA GLY A 46 -3.38 -3.34 9.07
C GLY A 46 -3.91 -4.73 9.36
N GLY A 47 -3.70 -5.62 8.42
CA GLY A 47 -4.08 -7.02 8.49
C GLY A 47 -2.90 -7.92 8.13
N GLU A 48 -3.15 -8.89 7.27
CA GLU A 48 -2.19 -9.94 6.92
C GLU A 48 -1.34 -9.63 5.68
N SER A 49 -1.59 -8.52 5.01
CA SER A 49 -0.96 -8.15 3.74
C SER A 49 -0.69 -6.65 3.68
N ALA A 50 -0.20 -6.20 2.51
CA ALA A 50 0.09 -4.82 2.19
C ALA A 50 1.28 -4.21 2.96
N HIS A 51 1.45 -2.92 2.77
CA HIS A 51 2.50 -2.14 3.39
C HIS A 51 2.05 -1.59 4.74
N ILE A 52 3.01 -1.25 5.57
CA ILE A 52 2.83 -0.49 6.80
C ILE A 52 3.58 0.82 6.66
N ALA A 53 2.94 1.93 7.01
CA ALA A 53 3.54 3.25 7.07
C ALA A 53 3.47 3.78 8.50
N VAL A 54 4.59 4.26 9.02
CA VAL A 54 4.67 4.83 10.36
C VAL A 54 4.69 6.34 10.23
N ASP A 55 3.93 7.03 11.07
CA ASP A 55 3.95 8.49 11.11
C ASP A 55 5.38 8.98 11.39
N PRO A 56 5.95 9.83 10.52
CA PRO A 56 7.33 10.27 10.67
C PRO A 56 7.60 11.10 11.92
N GLU A 57 6.58 11.76 12.47
CA GLU A 57 6.68 12.64 13.64
C GLU A 57 6.25 11.95 14.94
N ASN A 58 5.35 10.95 14.83
CA ASN A 58 4.89 10.18 15.99
C ASN A 58 4.84 8.68 15.70
N PRO A 59 5.87 7.91 16.06
CA PRO A 59 5.96 6.47 15.78
C PRO A 59 4.92 5.62 16.53
N GLU A 60 4.13 6.21 17.41
CA GLU A 60 2.99 5.53 18.03
C GLU A 60 1.73 5.56 17.15
N ILE A 61 1.75 6.33 16.05
CA ILE A 61 0.71 6.34 15.03
C ILE A 61 1.17 5.51 13.84
N VAL A 62 0.44 4.45 13.53
CA VAL A 62 0.78 3.50 12.48
C VAL A 62 -0.39 3.33 11.53
N TYR A 63 -0.09 3.26 10.24
CA TYR A 63 -1.03 3.02 9.16
C TYR A 63 -0.71 1.68 8.51
N GLY A 64 -1.68 0.82 8.38
CA GLY A 64 -1.48 -0.51 7.82
C GLY A 64 -2.61 -0.91 6.90
N GLY A 65 -2.22 -1.45 5.74
CA GLY A 65 -3.13 -1.99 4.75
C GLY A 65 -3.49 -3.45 5.02
N SER A 66 -4.49 -3.91 4.31
CA SER A 66 -4.86 -5.31 4.17
C SER A 66 -5.48 -5.50 2.78
N TYR A 67 -5.81 -6.74 2.41
CA TYR A 67 -6.54 -7.01 1.18
C TYR A 67 -7.79 -6.13 1.06
N ASP A 68 -8.38 -6.04 -0.13
CA ASP A 68 -9.59 -5.24 -0.43
C ASP A 68 -9.42 -3.73 -0.30
N GLY A 69 -8.21 -3.22 -0.12
CA GLY A 69 -7.97 -1.81 0.17
C GLY A 69 -8.39 -1.40 1.57
N PHE A 70 -8.60 -2.35 2.48
CA PHE A 70 -8.76 -2.04 3.89
C PHE A 70 -7.51 -1.36 4.40
N LEU A 71 -7.72 -0.23 5.04
CA LEU A 71 -6.65 0.60 5.58
C LEU A 71 -7.06 1.10 6.96
N THR A 72 -6.21 0.87 7.94
CA THR A 72 -6.43 1.27 9.32
C THR A 72 -5.33 2.20 9.81
N ARG A 73 -5.71 3.10 10.69
CA ARG A 73 -4.84 3.92 11.52
C ARG A 73 -4.94 3.43 12.97
N TYR A 74 -3.82 3.05 13.55
CA TYR A 74 -3.73 2.60 14.93
C TYR A 74 -2.91 3.59 15.76
N ASN A 75 -3.43 3.95 16.92
CA ASN A 75 -2.71 4.75 17.91
C ASN A 75 -2.32 3.85 19.08
N HIS A 76 -1.03 3.58 19.24
CA HIS A 76 -0.51 2.71 20.27
C HIS A 76 -0.56 3.30 21.70
N GLU A 77 -0.59 4.63 21.83
CA GLU A 77 -0.72 5.27 23.15
C GLU A 77 -2.11 5.07 23.74
N THR A 78 -3.14 5.09 22.89
CA THR A 78 -4.55 5.00 23.31
C THR A 78 -5.19 3.65 23.04
N GLY A 79 -4.53 2.79 22.23
CA GLY A 79 -5.08 1.52 21.77
C GLY A 79 -6.23 1.66 20.78
N THR A 80 -6.42 2.83 20.17
CA THR A 80 -7.56 3.09 19.28
C THR A 80 -7.24 2.75 17.83
N VAL A 81 -8.19 2.08 17.17
CA VAL A 81 -8.15 1.78 15.72
C VAL A 81 -9.23 2.58 15.01
N ARG A 82 -8.90 3.13 13.86
CA ARG A 82 -9.84 3.79 12.96
C ARG A 82 -9.68 3.27 11.55
N SER A 83 -10.80 2.87 10.91
CA SER A 83 -10.80 2.59 9.47
C SER A 83 -10.67 3.91 8.69
N ILE A 84 -9.77 3.91 7.71
CA ILE A 84 -9.47 5.05 6.86
C ILE A 84 -9.39 4.65 5.39
N SER A 85 -10.06 3.57 5.00
CA SER A 85 -10.09 3.08 3.62
C SER A 85 -10.41 4.21 2.65
N VAL A 86 -9.72 4.23 1.51
CA VAL A 86 -9.88 5.27 0.47
C VAL A 86 -11.31 5.32 -0.04
N TRP A 87 -11.91 4.15 -0.21
CA TRP A 87 -13.30 3.98 -0.61
C TRP A 87 -13.91 2.82 0.17
N PRO A 88 -15.03 3.05 0.86
CA PRO A 88 -15.69 2.00 1.65
C PRO A 88 -16.50 1.09 0.71
N ASP A 89 -15.86 0.08 0.16
CA ASP A 89 -16.47 -0.93 -0.69
C ASP A 89 -16.36 -2.30 -0.03
N ASN A 90 -17.22 -3.23 -0.42
CA ASN A 90 -17.11 -4.63 -0.07
C ASN A 90 -16.92 -5.44 -1.36
N PRO A 91 -15.67 -5.71 -1.76
CA PRO A 91 -15.37 -6.40 -3.00
C PRO A 91 -15.64 -7.91 -2.96
N MET A 92 -15.92 -8.48 -1.80
CA MET A 92 -16.18 -9.91 -1.64
C MET A 92 -17.34 -10.38 -2.52
N GLY A 93 -17.07 -11.34 -3.38
CA GLY A 93 -18.05 -11.89 -4.33
C GLY A 93 -18.17 -11.15 -5.65
N HIS A 94 -17.35 -10.10 -5.87
CA HIS A 94 -17.35 -9.29 -7.09
C HIS A 94 -16.06 -9.48 -7.88
N GLY A 95 -16.15 -9.41 -9.22
CA GLY A 95 -15.00 -9.27 -10.09
C GLY A 95 -14.40 -7.87 -10.02
N ALA A 96 -13.16 -7.70 -10.47
CA ALA A 96 -12.50 -6.41 -10.48
C ALA A 96 -13.23 -5.36 -11.35
N GLU A 97 -14.01 -5.81 -12.34
CA GLU A 97 -14.82 -4.96 -13.22
C GLU A 97 -15.92 -4.19 -12.51
N ASP A 98 -16.40 -4.71 -11.37
CA ASP A 98 -17.46 -4.09 -10.57
C ASP A 98 -16.95 -3.04 -9.58
N LEU A 99 -15.62 -2.97 -9.38
CA LEU A 99 -15.02 -2.14 -8.34
C LEU A 99 -14.75 -0.73 -8.83
N LYS A 100 -15.00 0.25 -7.97
CA LYS A 100 -14.58 1.62 -8.21
C LYS A 100 -13.07 1.77 -8.23
N TYR A 101 -12.37 1.12 -7.31
CA TYR A 101 -10.91 1.09 -7.19
C TYR A 101 -10.44 -0.34 -6.99
N ARG A 102 -9.42 -0.75 -7.72
CA ARG A 102 -8.81 -2.08 -7.61
C ARG A 102 -7.56 -1.96 -6.75
N PHE A 103 -7.58 -2.56 -5.58
CA PHE A 103 -6.43 -2.64 -4.69
C PHE A 103 -5.76 -3.99 -4.84
N GLN A 104 -4.45 -3.98 -5.01
CA GLN A 104 -3.65 -5.19 -5.03
C GLN A 104 -3.51 -5.77 -3.62
N TRP A 105 -3.28 -7.06 -3.48
CA TRP A 105 -3.03 -7.73 -2.19
C TRP A 105 -2.01 -6.99 -1.33
N ASN A 106 -0.91 -6.57 -1.93
CA ASN A 106 0.16 -5.79 -1.33
C ASN A 106 0.16 -4.34 -1.81
N PHE A 107 -0.98 -3.66 -1.74
CA PHE A 107 -1.04 -2.29 -2.24
C PHE A 107 -0.12 -1.34 -1.46
N PRO A 108 0.57 -0.43 -2.16
CA PRO A 108 1.48 0.52 -1.53
C PRO A 108 0.77 1.55 -0.66
N ILE A 109 1.32 1.76 0.55
CA ILE A 109 1.06 2.94 1.39
C ILE A 109 2.39 3.50 1.86
N PHE A 110 2.57 4.81 1.82
CA PHE A 110 3.81 5.45 2.24
C PHE A 110 3.61 6.95 2.54
N PHE A 111 4.42 7.49 3.43
CA PHE A 111 4.49 8.92 3.66
C PHE A 111 5.39 9.61 2.65
N SER A 112 5.08 10.89 2.36
CA SER A 112 6.01 11.76 1.64
C SER A 112 7.27 11.96 2.47
N PRO A 113 8.47 11.84 1.86
CA PRO A 113 9.71 12.18 2.56
C PRO A 113 9.90 13.69 2.77
N HIS A 114 9.03 14.53 2.18
CA HIS A 114 9.12 16.00 2.23
C HIS A 114 8.04 16.66 3.07
N ASP A 115 6.93 15.96 3.35
CA ASP A 115 5.79 16.48 4.11
C ASP A 115 5.18 15.37 4.97
N PRO A 116 5.41 15.37 6.28
CA PRO A 116 4.97 14.32 7.18
C PRO A 116 3.45 14.19 7.26
N ASN A 117 2.69 15.19 6.79
CA ASN A 117 1.23 15.12 6.75
C ASN A 117 0.69 14.40 5.51
N LYS A 118 1.52 14.15 4.49
CA LYS A 118 1.08 13.50 3.26
C LYS A 118 1.28 12.00 3.34
N LEU A 119 0.17 11.28 3.38
CA LEU A 119 0.13 9.82 3.25
C LEU A 119 -0.47 9.46 1.88
N TYR A 120 0.20 8.59 1.16
CA TYR A 120 -0.25 8.06 -0.12
C TYR A 120 -0.76 6.63 0.02
N ALA A 121 -1.76 6.28 -0.78
CA ALA A 121 -2.24 4.92 -0.97
C ALA A 121 -2.50 4.65 -2.45
N ALA A 122 -2.16 3.46 -2.94
CA ALA A 122 -2.29 3.13 -4.35
C ALA A 122 -3.28 2.00 -4.59
N SER A 123 -4.26 2.27 -5.44
CA SER A 123 -5.14 1.29 -6.10
C SER A 123 -4.68 1.13 -7.56
N ASN A 124 -5.59 1.08 -8.54
CA ASN A 124 -5.28 1.41 -9.93
C ASN A 124 -5.02 2.92 -10.15
N HIS A 125 -5.26 3.71 -9.12
CA HIS A 125 -4.98 5.14 -9.04
C HIS A 125 -4.07 5.43 -7.84
N LEU A 126 -3.41 6.60 -7.85
CA LEU A 126 -2.73 7.11 -6.66
C LEU A 126 -3.66 8.06 -5.91
N HIS A 127 -3.75 7.87 -4.60
CA HIS A 127 -4.55 8.67 -3.67
C HIS A 127 -3.65 9.31 -2.62
N MET A 128 -4.07 10.44 -2.07
CA MET A 128 -3.35 11.16 -1.01
C MET A 128 -4.33 11.68 0.04
N THR A 129 -3.92 11.60 1.29
CA THR A 129 -4.57 12.30 2.41
C THR A 129 -3.57 13.22 3.10
N THR A 130 -4.08 14.34 3.67
CA THR A 130 -3.32 15.27 4.52
C THR A 130 -3.97 15.45 5.88
N ASN A 131 -4.95 14.61 6.21
CA ASN A 131 -5.73 14.68 7.44
C ASN A 131 -5.95 13.29 8.04
N GLU A 132 -4.90 12.46 8.04
CA GLU A 132 -4.87 11.13 8.64
C GLU A 132 -5.98 10.19 8.09
N GLY A 133 -6.29 10.28 6.80
CA GLY A 133 -7.29 9.44 6.15
C GLY A 133 -8.75 9.81 6.42
N GLN A 134 -9.03 11.00 6.97
CA GLN A 134 -10.42 11.47 7.10
C GLN A 134 -11.04 11.80 5.75
N SER A 135 -10.21 12.17 4.79
CA SER A 135 -10.59 12.31 3.38
C SER A 135 -9.41 12.00 2.46
N TRP A 136 -9.71 11.60 1.24
CA TRP A 136 -8.72 11.24 0.23
C TRP A 136 -8.92 12.07 -1.04
N LYS A 137 -7.82 12.52 -1.61
CA LYS A 137 -7.75 13.18 -2.91
C LYS A 137 -7.22 12.19 -3.94
N LEU A 138 -7.93 12.07 -5.06
CA LEU A 138 -7.45 11.34 -6.24
C LEU A 138 -6.36 12.17 -6.93
N LEU A 139 -5.16 11.59 -7.12
CA LEU A 139 -4.01 12.26 -7.73
C LEU A 139 -3.70 11.81 -9.15
N SER A 140 -4.28 10.71 -9.63
CA SER A 140 -3.94 10.18 -10.94
C SER A 140 -5.17 9.70 -11.71
N PRO A 141 -5.10 9.62 -13.05
CA PRO A 141 -5.96 8.73 -13.82
C PRO A 141 -5.66 7.26 -13.45
N ASP A 142 -6.35 6.31 -14.09
CA ASP A 142 -5.95 4.90 -14.03
C ASP A 142 -4.54 4.75 -14.65
N LEU A 143 -3.59 4.24 -13.86
CA LEU A 143 -2.19 4.08 -14.25
C LEU A 143 -1.85 2.64 -14.63
N THR A 144 -2.86 1.86 -14.99
CA THR A 144 -2.77 0.47 -15.41
C THR A 144 -3.21 0.31 -16.86
N ARG A 145 -3.08 -0.90 -17.42
CA ARG A 145 -3.62 -1.21 -18.76
C ARG A 145 -5.14 -1.20 -18.77
N ASN A 146 -5.77 -1.42 -17.61
CA ASN A 146 -7.21 -1.52 -17.46
C ASN A 146 -7.85 -2.45 -18.51
N ASP A 147 -7.22 -3.61 -18.75
CA ASP A 147 -7.64 -4.56 -19.75
C ASP A 147 -8.90 -5.28 -19.30
N ALA A 148 -10.05 -4.94 -19.89
CA ALA A 148 -11.34 -5.52 -19.57
C ALA A 148 -11.35 -7.06 -19.63
N SER A 149 -10.51 -7.69 -20.44
CA SER A 149 -10.41 -9.16 -20.52
C SER A 149 -9.81 -9.79 -19.26
N LYS A 150 -9.22 -9.00 -18.37
CA LYS A 150 -8.56 -9.41 -17.12
C LYS A 150 -9.33 -8.99 -15.87
N LEU A 151 -10.41 -8.26 -16.00
CA LEU A 151 -11.15 -7.69 -14.87
C LEU A 151 -12.39 -8.50 -14.47
N GLY A 152 -12.81 -9.47 -15.28
CA GLY A 152 -13.95 -10.32 -14.96
C GLY A 152 -13.70 -11.18 -13.72
N SER A 153 -14.78 -11.83 -13.26
CA SER A 153 -14.72 -12.75 -12.12
C SER A 153 -13.72 -13.88 -12.34
N SER A 154 -12.95 -14.20 -11.32
CA SER A 154 -12.02 -15.33 -11.28
C SER A 154 -12.75 -16.65 -11.07
N GLY A 155 -12.12 -17.77 -11.45
CA GLY A 155 -12.64 -19.12 -11.26
C GLY A 155 -13.73 -19.50 -12.26
N GLY A 156 -14.53 -20.51 -11.92
CA GLY A 156 -15.59 -21.03 -12.77
C GLY A 156 -15.18 -22.26 -13.56
N PRO A 157 -16.11 -22.88 -14.33
CA PRO A 157 -17.52 -22.53 -14.49
C PRO A 157 -18.41 -22.97 -13.32
N ILE A 158 -17.91 -23.82 -12.42
CA ILE A 158 -18.74 -24.37 -11.32
C ILE A 158 -18.73 -23.42 -10.12
N THR A 159 -17.55 -22.94 -9.74
CA THR A 159 -17.36 -22.04 -8.57
C THR A 159 -16.60 -20.82 -9.00
N GLN A 160 -17.11 -19.65 -8.67
CA GLN A 160 -16.40 -18.39 -8.80
C GLN A 160 -15.40 -18.24 -7.63
N ASP A 161 -14.24 -17.66 -7.91
CA ASP A 161 -13.19 -17.40 -6.92
C ASP A 161 -13.02 -15.88 -6.76
N ASN A 162 -14.04 -15.25 -6.20
CA ASN A 162 -14.09 -13.81 -5.97
C ASN A 162 -13.87 -13.52 -4.48
N THR A 163 -12.69 -13.83 -4.00
CA THR A 163 -12.29 -13.64 -2.59
C THR A 163 -11.62 -12.29 -2.33
N SER A 164 -11.67 -11.39 -3.33
CA SER A 164 -11.11 -10.04 -3.28
C SER A 164 -9.58 -9.96 -3.22
N VAL A 165 -8.90 -11.04 -3.57
CA VAL A 165 -7.42 -11.12 -3.58
C VAL A 165 -6.85 -11.30 -4.99
N GLU A 166 -7.66 -11.68 -5.97
CA GLU A 166 -7.28 -12.02 -7.34
C GLU A 166 -7.42 -10.83 -8.31
N TYR A 167 -7.28 -9.61 -7.79
CA TYR A 167 -7.41 -8.41 -8.61
C TYR A 167 -6.14 -8.10 -9.38
N TYR A 168 -6.34 -7.74 -10.63
CA TYR A 168 -5.30 -7.41 -11.58
C TYR A 168 -5.52 -6.00 -12.15
N CYS A 169 -4.53 -5.45 -12.82
CA CYS A 169 -4.50 -4.06 -13.25
C CYS A 169 -4.58 -3.11 -12.05
N ALA A 170 -3.63 -3.26 -11.13
CA ALA A 170 -3.46 -2.41 -9.95
C ALA A 170 -2.00 -1.93 -9.83
N ILE A 171 -1.79 -0.82 -9.13
CA ILE A 171 -0.44 -0.35 -8.80
C ILE A 171 0.14 -1.25 -7.73
N PHE A 172 1.33 -1.80 -7.99
CA PHE A 172 2.05 -2.70 -7.08
C PHE A 172 3.24 -2.05 -6.38
N ALA A 173 3.80 -1.01 -6.99
CA ALA A 173 4.90 -0.22 -6.44
C ALA A 173 4.63 1.26 -6.62
N ALA A 174 4.91 2.07 -5.60
CA ALA A 174 4.81 3.52 -5.67
C ALA A 174 5.79 4.16 -4.69
N ALA A 175 6.36 5.29 -5.08
CA ALA A 175 7.25 6.08 -4.24
C ALA A 175 7.30 7.54 -4.68
N GLU A 176 7.57 8.44 -3.74
CA GLU A 176 8.01 9.81 -4.01
C GLU A 176 9.53 9.88 -3.91
N SER A 177 10.17 10.62 -4.81
CA SER A 177 11.62 10.83 -4.74
C SER A 177 12.02 11.48 -3.42
N PRO A 178 13.04 10.95 -2.70
CA PRO A 178 13.52 11.59 -1.48
C PRO A 178 14.32 12.88 -1.74
N VAL A 179 14.67 13.14 -3.01
CA VAL A 179 15.48 14.30 -3.40
C VAL A 179 14.62 15.42 -3.97
N THR A 180 13.58 15.07 -4.74
CA THR A 180 12.76 16.05 -5.47
C THR A 180 11.30 15.96 -5.01
N PRO A 181 10.79 16.98 -4.28
CA PRO A 181 9.38 17.02 -3.87
C PRO A 181 8.42 16.94 -5.05
N GLY A 182 7.37 16.13 -4.93
CA GLY A 182 6.35 15.96 -5.95
C GLY A 182 6.78 15.14 -7.17
N LEU A 183 7.99 14.57 -7.18
CA LEU A 183 8.39 13.60 -8.19
C LEU A 183 7.90 12.21 -7.75
N LEU A 184 6.77 11.79 -8.32
CA LEU A 184 6.08 10.55 -7.97
C LEU A 184 6.28 9.49 -9.04
N TRP A 185 6.50 8.25 -8.60
CA TRP A 185 6.66 7.09 -9.46
C TRP A 185 5.66 6.00 -9.09
N THR A 186 5.14 5.32 -10.10
CA THR A 186 4.31 4.13 -9.90
C THR A 186 4.70 3.02 -10.86
N GLY A 187 4.54 1.79 -10.40
CA GLY A 187 4.66 0.59 -11.22
C GLY A 187 3.46 -0.32 -10.99
N SER A 188 2.85 -0.79 -12.09
CA SER A 188 1.68 -1.66 -12.02
C SER A 188 2.04 -3.14 -12.11
N ASP A 189 1.13 -4.00 -11.67
CA ASP A 189 1.26 -5.45 -11.80
C ASP A 189 1.11 -5.93 -13.25
N ASP A 190 0.58 -5.09 -14.12
CA ASP A 190 0.39 -5.33 -15.55
C ASP A 190 1.47 -4.67 -16.45
N GLY A 191 2.57 -4.19 -15.85
CA GLY A 191 3.79 -3.82 -16.56
C GLY A 191 3.86 -2.41 -17.08
N LEU A 192 3.18 -1.45 -16.47
CA LEU A 192 3.35 -0.02 -16.78
C LEU A 192 4.16 0.67 -15.68
N VAL A 193 4.98 1.63 -16.10
CA VAL A 193 5.72 2.52 -15.20
C VAL A 193 5.34 3.95 -15.54
N HIS A 194 4.84 4.68 -14.54
CA HIS A 194 4.47 6.08 -14.73
C HIS A 194 5.26 6.99 -13.79
N VAL A 195 5.49 8.20 -14.26
CA VAL A 195 6.10 9.28 -13.48
C VAL A 195 5.25 10.54 -13.55
N SER A 196 5.09 11.19 -12.40
CA SER A 196 4.61 12.57 -12.32
C SER A 196 5.73 13.45 -11.78
N ARG A 197 5.97 14.59 -12.45
CA ARG A 197 7.00 15.56 -12.04
C ARG A 197 6.41 16.81 -11.36
N ASN A 198 5.10 16.80 -11.11
CA ASN A 198 4.34 17.97 -10.62
C ASN A 198 3.29 17.60 -9.57
N GLY A 199 3.62 16.64 -8.69
CA GLY A 199 2.77 16.29 -7.56
C GLY A 199 1.48 15.56 -7.93
N GLY A 200 1.43 14.89 -9.09
CA GLY A 200 0.26 14.14 -9.55
C GLY A 200 -0.66 14.89 -10.52
N GLU A 201 -0.32 16.14 -10.90
CA GLU A 201 -1.14 16.90 -11.85
C GLU A 201 -1.12 16.31 -13.27
N SER A 202 0.00 15.72 -13.67
CA SER A 202 0.14 15.02 -14.94
C SER A 202 1.04 13.79 -14.80
N TRP A 203 0.83 12.79 -15.64
CA TRP A 203 1.51 11.51 -15.61
C TRP A 203 2.00 11.11 -17.00
N GLU A 204 3.22 10.58 -17.05
CA GLU A 204 3.88 10.10 -18.26
C GLU A 204 4.20 8.61 -18.10
N ASN A 205 3.85 7.79 -19.08
CA ASN A 205 4.31 6.41 -19.14
C ASN A 205 5.77 6.37 -19.59
N VAL A 206 6.62 5.87 -18.74
CA VAL A 206 8.07 5.77 -18.97
C VAL A 206 8.56 4.33 -18.94
N ALA A 207 7.68 3.36 -19.15
CA ALA A 207 8.07 1.94 -19.22
C ALA A 207 9.20 1.76 -20.24
N PRO A 208 10.29 1.07 -19.91
CA PRO A 208 11.43 0.90 -20.80
C PRO A 208 11.04 0.22 -22.11
N LYS A 209 11.60 0.70 -23.22
CA LYS A 209 11.42 0.03 -24.53
C LYS A 209 11.95 -1.38 -24.47
N GLY A 210 11.14 -2.35 -24.90
CA GLY A 210 11.52 -3.77 -24.93
C GLY A 210 11.32 -4.49 -23.60
N MET A 211 10.79 -3.85 -22.58
CA MET A 211 10.30 -4.54 -21.40
C MET A 211 9.17 -5.51 -21.82
N PRO A 212 9.18 -6.77 -21.37
CA PRO A 212 8.10 -7.69 -21.68
C PRO A 212 6.74 -7.13 -21.21
N GLU A 213 5.73 -7.34 -22.03
CA GLU A 213 4.36 -7.00 -21.61
C GLU A 213 3.96 -7.80 -20.36
N TRP A 214 3.12 -7.20 -19.52
CA TRP A 214 2.60 -7.83 -18.30
C TRP A 214 3.66 -8.22 -17.26
N MET A 215 4.85 -7.66 -17.34
CA MET A 215 5.88 -7.83 -16.32
C MET A 215 5.51 -7.00 -15.09
N MET A 216 5.20 -7.67 -13.99
CA MET A 216 4.89 -6.98 -12.73
C MET A 216 6.06 -6.12 -12.23
N ILE A 217 5.79 -4.87 -11.94
CA ILE A 217 6.76 -3.92 -11.36
C ILE A 217 6.72 -4.05 -9.84
N ASN A 218 7.66 -4.79 -9.29
CA ASN A 218 7.69 -5.11 -7.86
C ASN A 218 8.20 -3.97 -6.98
N SER A 219 9.06 -3.10 -7.53
CA SER A 219 9.70 -2.02 -6.78
C SER A 219 10.03 -0.86 -7.71
N VAL A 220 9.96 0.36 -7.16
CA VAL A 220 10.48 1.59 -7.75
C VAL A 220 11.31 2.30 -6.70
N GLU A 221 12.54 2.68 -7.06
CA GLU A 221 13.51 3.31 -6.17
C GLU A 221 13.97 4.63 -6.79
N PRO A 222 13.22 5.72 -6.59
CA PRO A 222 13.58 7.03 -7.14
C PRO A 222 14.74 7.66 -6.37
N SER A 223 15.69 8.23 -7.09
CA SER A 223 16.85 8.95 -6.56
C SER A 223 16.70 10.47 -6.76
#